data_68d9671d1450e7d30085d411f98b5b9d
#
_entry.id   68d9671d1450e7d30085d411f98b5b9d
#
_cell.length_a   1.000
_cell.length_b   1.000
_cell.length_c   1.000
_cell.angle_alpha   90.00
_cell.angle_beta   90.00
_cell.angle_gamma   90.00
#
_symmetry.space_group_name_H-M   'P 1'
#
loop_
_entity.id
_entity.type
_entity.pdbx_description
1 polymer ?
#
loop_
_entity_poly.entity_id
_entity_poly.type
_entity_poly.pdbx_seq_one_letter_code
_entity_poly.pdbx_strand_id
1 'polypeptide(L)'
;MSLILAFLAQITPVQPMPKGTGLPPPGTDEGAVMAPINALFAALAARDSAAILAPLRPEGGATVANEAPDGVRTIRHMSWAEFAASVKPGPEKYEERITGPAIEIDGDIAMVWAPYTFFIDGKAHHCGMDHFDLVREAGTWKIVNITWTARATGCEG
;
A
#
# COMPACT_ATOMS: atom_id res chain seq x y z
N MET A 1 -54.06 15.09 -22.66
CA MET A 1 -53.38 15.21 -21.34
C MET A 1 -52.31 14.11 -21.27
N SER A 2 -51.04 14.46 -21.54
CA SER A 2 -49.94 13.53 -21.46
C SER A 2 -49.30 13.63 -20.08
N LEU A 3 -49.31 12.53 -19.32
CA LEU A 3 -48.58 12.41 -18.05
C LEU A 3 -47.11 12.10 -18.37
N ILE A 4 -46.23 13.04 -18.05
CA ILE A 4 -44.78 12.84 -18.05
C ILE A 4 -44.44 12.25 -16.70
N LEU A 5 -44.10 10.93 -16.66
CA LEU A 5 -43.47 10.31 -15.49
C LEU A 5 -42.01 10.75 -15.42
N ALA A 6 -41.70 11.60 -14.44
CA ALA A 6 -40.31 11.90 -14.10
C ALA A 6 -39.70 10.74 -13.28
N PHE A 7 -38.75 10.02 -13.87
CA PHE A 7 -37.88 9.08 -13.13
C PHE A 7 -36.87 9.88 -12.31
N LEU A 8 -37.08 9.96 -11.00
CA LEU A 8 -36.07 10.41 -10.05
C LEU A 8 -35.02 9.31 -9.92
N ALA A 9 -33.86 9.52 -10.53
CA ALA A 9 -32.68 8.68 -10.26
C ALA A 9 -32.30 8.86 -8.79
N GLN A 10 -32.54 7.84 -7.99
CA GLN A 10 -32.04 7.79 -6.61
C GLN A 10 -30.51 7.58 -6.67
N ILE A 11 -29.75 8.63 -6.41
CA ILE A 11 -28.32 8.54 -6.17
C ILE A 11 -28.18 7.96 -4.76
N THR A 12 -27.89 6.66 -4.66
CA THR A 12 -27.49 6.05 -3.39
C THR A 12 -26.16 6.67 -2.97
N PRO A 13 -26.06 7.31 -1.81
CA PRO A 13 -24.79 7.82 -1.33
C PRO A 13 -23.80 6.65 -1.17
N VAL A 14 -22.62 6.77 -1.79
CA VAL A 14 -21.53 5.83 -1.58
C VAL A 14 -21.15 5.91 -0.11
N GLN A 15 -21.38 4.84 0.64
CA GLN A 15 -20.96 4.78 2.04
C GLN A 15 -19.44 4.67 2.07
N PRO A 16 -18.74 5.44 2.93
CA PRO A 16 -17.32 5.23 3.16
C PRO A 16 -17.09 3.80 3.63
N MET A 17 -16.08 3.12 3.05
CA MET A 17 -15.67 1.80 3.52
C MET A 17 -15.33 1.85 5.01
N PRO A 18 -15.80 0.90 5.83
CA PRO A 18 -15.41 0.83 7.23
C PRO A 18 -13.90 0.60 7.32
N LYS A 19 -13.19 1.49 8.00
CA LYS A 19 -11.77 1.30 8.27
C LYS A 19 -11.62 0.14 9.25
N GLY A 20 -10.80 -0.84 8.89
CA GLY A 20 -10.41 -1.91 9.79
C GLY A 20 -9.76 -1.35 11.06
N THR A 21 -10.01 -1.96 12.20
CA THR A 21 -9.52 -1.52 13.51
C THR A 21 -8.19 -2.16 13.91
N GLY A 22 -7.57 -2.97 13.04
CA GLY A 22 -6.31 -3.66 13.30
C GLY A 22 -5.88 -4.54 12.14
N LEU A 23 -4.74 -5.21 12.30
CA LEU A 23 -4.29 -6.22 11.34
C LEU A 23 -5.21 -7.46 11.42
N PRO A 24 -5.61 -8.02 10.28
CA PRO A 24 -6.45 -9.22 10.26
C PRO A 24 -5.73 -10.41 10.90
N PRO A 25 -6.47 -11.34 11.55
CA PRO A 25 -5.88 -12.54 12.12
C PRO A 25 -5.21 -13.41 11.05
N PRO A 26 -4.09 -14.09 11.35
CA PRO A 26 -3.48 -15.06 10.46
C PRO A 26 -4.48 -16.17 10.06
N GLY A 27 -4.45 -16.60 8.80
CA GLY A 27 -5.29 -17.69 8.28
C GLY A 27 -6.66 -17.25 7.78
N THR A 28 -7.01 -15.95 7.82
CA THR A 28 -8.13 -15.37 7.09
C THR A 28 -7.72 -15.00 5.67
N ASP A 29 -8.68 -14.78 4.76
CA ASP A 29 -8.39 -14.27 3.40
C ASP A 29 -7.64 -12.94 3.47
N GLU A 30 -8.02 -12.05 4.38
CA GLU A 30 -7.32 -10.78 4.64
C GLU A 30 -5.89 -11.00 5.15
N GLY A 31 -5.68 -11.99 6.05
CA GLY A 31 -4.35 -12.40 6.49
C GLY A 31 -3.49 -12.93 5.35
N ALA A 32 -4.09 -13.67 4.41
CA ALA A 32 -3.39 -14.14 3.22
C ALA A 32 -3.01 -13.00 2.27
N VAL A 33 -3.88 -11.99 2.10
CA VAL A 33 -3.58 -10.76 1.33
C VAL A 33 -2.43 -9.98 1.97
N MET A 34 -2.40 -9.89 3.31
CA MET A 34 -1.33 -9.19 4.03
C MET A 34 0.03 -9.92 4.00
N ALA A 35 0.07 -11.22 3.73
CA ALA A 35 1.30 -12.00 3.75
C ALA A 35 2.40 -11.46 2.81
N PRO A 36 2.16 -11.18 1.52
CA PRO A 36 3.17 -10.59 0.64
C PRO A 36 3.58 -9.17 1.05
N ILE A 37 2.69 -8.38 1.63
CA ILE A 37 2.99 -7.03 2.14
C ILE A 37 3.94 -7.13 3.34
N ASN A 38 3.66 -8.02 4.29
CA ASN A 38 4.54 -8.27 5.44
C ASN A 38 5.91 -8.81 5.00
N ALA A 39 5.95 -9.67 3.97
CA ALA A 39 7.20 -10.16 3.40
C ALA A 39 8.03 -9.02 2.77
N LEU A 40 7.38 -8.09 2.06
CA LEU A 40 8.02 -6.89 1.52
C LEU A 40 8.61 -6.02 2.64
N PHE A 41 7.84 -5.74 3.70
CA PHE A 41 8.32 -4.94 4.83
C PHE A 41 9.49 -5.60 5.57
N ALA A 42 9.44 -6.93 5.72
CA ALA A 42 10.56 -7.68 6.29
C ALA A 42 11.83 -7.58 5.40
N ALA A 43 11.67 -7.64 4.08
CA ALA A 43 12.78 -7.47 3.13
C ALA A 43 13.34 -6.03 3.14
N LEU A 44 12.48 -5.00 3.26
CA LEU A 44 12.88 -3.61 3.45
C LEU A 44 13.69 -3.44 4.74
N ALA A 45 13.22 -4.00 5.85
CA ALA A 45 13.89 -3.97 7.14
C ALA A 45 15.26 -4.69 7.11
N ALA A 46 15.35 -5.82 6.40
CA ALA A 46 16.60 -6.54 6.17
C ALA A 46 17.51 -5.84 5.13
N ARG A 47 16.99 -4.84 4.40
CA ARG A 47 17.69 -4.17 3.28
C ARG A 47 18.16 -5.16 2.21
N ASP A 48 17.37 -6.21 2.00
CA ASP A 48 17.61 -7.28 1.03
C ASP A 48 16.87 -7.02 -0.28
N SER A 49 17.57 -6.46 -1.24
CA SER A 49 17.02 -6.11 -2.55
C SER A 49 16.51 -7.33 -3.34
N ALA A 50 17.07 -8.52 -3.12
CA ALA A 50 16.61 -9.74 -3.76
C ALA A 50 15.32 -10.25 -3.12
N ALA A 51 15.21 -10.21 -1.79
CA ALA A 51 14.01 -10.59 -1.05
C ALA A 51 12.83 -9.63 -1.32
N ILE A 52 13.09 -8.35 -1.61
CA ILE A 52 12.07 -7.37 -2.01
C ILE A 52 11.28 -7.85 -3.23
N LEU A 53 11.93 -8.46 -4.20
CA LEU A 53 11.29 -8.91 -5.45
C LEU A 53 10.43 -10.17 -5.29
N ALA A 54 10.64 -10.96 -4.25
CA ALA A 54 9.96 -12.24 -4.07
C ALA A 54 8.42 -12.17 -3.97
N PRO A 55 7.81 -11.22 -3.25
CA PRO A 55 6.36 -11.09 -3.15
C PRO A 55 5.72 -10.33 -4.32
N LEU A 56 6.51 -9.82 -5.27
CA LEU A 56 6.04 -8.94 -6.34
C LEU A 56 5.74 -9.71 -7.63
N ARG A 57 4.85 -9.18 -8.45
CA ARG A 57 4.66 -9.59 -9.84
C ARG A 57 5.63 -8.84 -10.74
N PRO A 58 6.32 -9.52 -11.69
CA PRO A 58 7.35 -8.88 -12.51
C PRO A 58 6.85 -7.69 -13.35
N GLU A 59 5.58 -7.72 -13.79
CA GLU A 59 4.98 -6.74 -14.70
C GLU A 59 4.55 -5.44 -14.03
N GLY A 60 4.59 -5.39 -12.70
CA GLY A 60 4.15 -4.23 -11.92
C GLY A 60 5.23 -3.18 -11.68
N GLY A 61 4.92 -2.28 -10.77
CA GLY A 61 5.85 -1.21 -10.40
C GLY A 61 5.42 -0.43 -9.16
N ALA A 62 6.27 0.51 -8.78
CA ALA A 62 6.10 1.35 -7.60
C ALA A 62 5.95 2.82 -8.03
N THR A 63 4.99 3.53 -7.44
CA THR A 63 4.77 4.96 -7.73
C THR A 63 4.67 5.73 -6.43
N VAL A 64 5.48 6.76 -6.27
CA VAL A 64 5.43 7.68 -5.12
C VAL A 64 4.92 9.05 -5.55
N ALA A 65 3.95 9.57 -4.80
CA ALA A 65 3.55 10.97 -4.82
C ALA A 65 4.17 11.65 -3.59
N ASN A 66 5.28 12.34 -3.79
CA ASN A 66 6.07 12.97 -2.72
C ASN A 66 5.66 14.43 -2.53
N GLU A 67 5.58 14.87 -1.28
CA GLU A 67 5.40 16.27 -0.89
C GLU A 67 6.60 16.71 -0.06
N ALA A 68 7.37 17.65 -0.59
CA ALA A 68 8.49 18.27 0.10
C ALA A 68 8.01 19.23 1.20
N PRO A 69 8.86 19.58 2.20
CA PRO A 69 8.46 20.48 3.29
C PRO A 69 8.00 21.88 2.85
N ASP A 70 8.40 22.34 1.67
CA ASP A 70 7.96 23.59 1.03
C ASP A 70 6.63 23.45 0.27
N GLY A 71 6.01 22.26 0.28
CA GLY A 71 4.75 21.96 -0.41
C GLY A 71 4.89 21.58 -1.89
N VAL A 72 6.11 21.53 -2.43
CA VAL A 72 6.34 21.07 -3.80
C VAL A 72 6.01 19.58 -3.91
N ARG A 73 5.18 19.24 -4.90
CA ARG A 73 4.74 17.87 -5.15
C ARG A 73 5.38 17.30 -6.39
N THR A 74 5.81 16.06 -6.31
CA THR A 74 6.40 15.30 -7.41
C THR A 74 5.83 13.90 -7.46
N ILE A 75 5.71 13.33 -8.67
CA ILE A 75 5.33 11.94 -8.87
C ILE A 75 6.50 11.23 -9.56
N ARG A 76 6.90 10.11 -9.00
CA ARG A 76 7.94 9.26 -9.55
C ARG A 76 7.43 7.83 -9.67
N HIS A 77 7.50 7.28 -10.87
CA HIS A 77 7.32 5.86 -11.12
C HIS A 77 8.68 5.15 -11.16
N MET A 78 8.71 3.91 -10.67
CA MET A 78 9.88 3.04 -10.65
C MET A 78 9.45 1.63 -11.07
N SER A 79 10.25 1.00 -11.91
CA SER A 79 10.19 -0.44 -12.08
C SER A 79 10.57 -1.15 -10.76
N TRP A 80 10.20 -2.40 -10.60
CA TRP A 80 10.59 -3.18 -9.42
C TRP A 80 12.11 -3.28 -9.24
N ALA A 81 12.86 -3.36 -10.35
CA ALA A 81 14.31 -3.35 -10.31
C ALA A 81 14.88 -2.04 -9.74
N GLU A 82 14.33 -0.89 -10.17
CA GLU A 82 14.73 0.42 -9.63
C GLU A 82 14.31 0.59 -8.16
N PHE A 83 13.11 0.12 -7.80
CA PHE A 83 12.65 0.14 -6.42
C PHE A 83 13.56 -0.68 -5.52
N ALA A 84 13.84 -1.95 -5.86
CA ALA A 84 14.74 -2.82 -5.10
C ALA A 84 16.16 -2.25 -5.04
N ALA A 85 16.68 -1.69 -6.14
CA ALA A 85 18.01 -1.07 -6.17
C ALA A 85 18.12 0.22 -5.34
N SER A 86 16.98 0.87 -5.00
CA SER A 86 16.96 2.04 -4.13
C SER A 86 17.23 1.68 -2.67
N VAL A 87 16.95 0.45 -2.27
CA VAL A 87 17.18 -0.07 -0.91
C VAL A 87 18.60 -0.61 -0.81
N LYS A 88 19.53 0.27 -0.44
CA LYS A 88 20.96 -0.09 -0.36
C LYS A 88 21.30 -0.70 1.00
N PRO A 89 22.20 -1.69 1.06
CA PRO A 89 22.78 -2.13 2.33
C PRO A 89 23.37 -0.96 3.12
N GLY A 90 23.28 -1.03 4.44
CA GLY A 90 23.81 0.02 5.33
C GLY A 90 23.52 -0.30 6.80
N PRO A 91 24.08 0.48 7.74
CA PRO A 91 23.95 0.23 9.16
C PRO A 91 22.58 0.64 9.74
N GLU A 92 21.86 1.56 9.06
CA GLU A 92 20.60 2.10 9.56
C GLU A 92 19.52 1.01 9.58
N LYS A 93 18.69 1.02 10.61
CA LYS A 93 17.55 0.12 10.77
C LYS A 93 16.32 0.73 10.13
N TYR A 94 15.77 0.06 9.12
CA TYR A 94 14.53 0.43 8.46
C TYR A 94 13.37 -0.32 9.10
N GLU A 95 12.26 0.36 9.25
CA GLU A 95 11.00 -0.23 9.69
C GLU A 95 9.85 0.53 9.04
N GLU A 96 8.92 -0.19 8.43
CA GLU A 96 7.67 0.35 7.93
C GLU A 96 6.52 -0.23 8.72
N ARG A 97 5.64 0.64 9.20
CA ARG A 97 4.45 0.28 9.97
C ARG A 97 3.23 0.83 9.29
N ILE A 98 2.24 -0.03 9.06
CA ILE A 98 0.90 0.37 8.65
C ILE A 98 -0.06 0.21 9.82
N THR A 99 -1.14 1.00 9.83
CA THR A 99 -2.17 0.96 10.87
C THR A 99 -3.56 0.92 10.24
N GLY A 100 -4.46 0.08 10.80
CA GLY A 100 -5.86 0.00 10.40
C GLY A 100 -6.06 -0.14 8.90
N PRO A 101 -5.48 -1.15 8.22
CA PRO A 101 -5.63 -1.33 6.79
C PRO A 101 -7.09 -1.55 6.39
N ALA A 102 -7.55 -0.86 5.34
CA ALA A 102 -8.75 -1.23 4.63
C ALA A 102 -8.38 -2.26 3.57
N ILE A 103 -8.99 -3.43 3.62
CA ILE A 103 -8.70 -4.56 2.72
C ILE A 103 -10.00 -4.91 2.00
N GLU A 104 -9.97 -4.89 0.67
CA GLU A 104 -11.08 -5.32 -0.17
C GLU A 104 -10.62 -6.47 -1.04
N ILE A 105 -11.45 -7.51 -1.14
CA ILE A 105 -11.15 -8.74 -1.88
C ILE A 105 -12.36 -9.07 -2.77
N ASP A 106 -12.10 -9.29 -4.05
CA ASP A 106 -13.06 -9.83 -4.99
C ASP A 106 -12.41 -10.94 -5.84
N GLY A 107 -12.74 -12.19 -5.52
CA GLY A 107 -12.15 -13.36 -6.19
C GLY A 107 -10.63 -13.39 -6.03
N ASP A 108 -9.92 -13.22 -7.14
CA ASP A 108 -8.46 -13.29 -7.21
C ASP A 108 -7.79 -11.92 -7.32
N ILE A 109 -8.51 -10.85 -7.02
CA ILE A 109 -7.94 -9.50 -6.88
C ILE A 109 -8.17 -8.97 -5.47
N ALA A 110 -7.24 -8.15 -4.97
CA ALA A 110 -7.38 -7.46 -3.71
C ALA A 110 -6.71 -6.08 -3.76
N MET A 111 -7.20 -5.17 -2.92
CA MET A 111 -6.52 -3.92 -2.62
C MET A 111 -6.33 -3.76 -1.12
N VAL A 112 -5.24 -3.09 -0.73
CA VAL A 112 -4.98 -2.68 0.64
C VAL A 112 -4.68 -1.19 0.64
N TRP A 113 -5.40 -0.43 1.47
CA TRP A 113 -5.20 1.00 1.67
C TRP A 113 -4.94 1.25 3.15
N ALA A 114 -3.76 1.78 3.50
CA ALA A 114 -3.37 1.96 4.89
C ALA A 114 -2.53 3.23 5.12
N PRO A 115 -2.75 3.96 6.23
CA PRO A 115 -1.76 4.90 6.72
C PRO A 115 -0.47 4.17 7.07
N TYR A 116 0.67 4.74 6.70
CA TYR A 116 1.96 4.20 7.06
C TYR A 116 2.88 5.25 7.68
N THR A 117 3.86 4.79 8.45
CA THR A 117 5.03 5.55 8.88
C THR A 117 6.28 4.71 8.64
N PHE A 118 7.25 5.30 7.96
CA PHE A 118 8.58 4.71 7.75
C PHE A 118 9.56 5.29 8.75
N PHE A 119 10.28 4.40 9.43
CA PHE A 119 11.26 4.75 10.46
C PHE A 119 12.67 4.42 10.01
N ILE A 120 13.60 5.29 10.39
CA ILE A 120 15.04 5.04 10.32
C ILE A 120 15.60 5.16 11.73
N ASP A 121 16.24 4.09 12.22
CA ASP A 121 16.78 4.02 13.59
C ASP A 121 15.75 4.37 14.68
N GLY A 122 14.49 3.93 14.47
CA GLY A 122 13.39 4.17 15.39
C GLY A 122 12.81 5.59 15.37
N LYS A 123 13.28 6.47 14.48
CA LYS A 123 12.74 7.81 14.29
C LYS A 123 11.87 7.87 13.03
N ALA A 124 10.68 8.48 13.13
CA ALA A 124 9.84 8.71 11.97
C ALA A 124 10.60 9.55 10.93
N HIS A 125 10.74 9.01 9.72
CA HIS A 125 11.44 9.66 8.62
C HIS A 125 10.45 10.28 7.62
N HIS A 126 9.42 9.51 7.22
CA HIS A 126 8.33 9.97 6.38
C HIS A 126 7.08 9.13 6.63
N CYS A 127 5.94 9.64 6.21
CA CYS A 127 4.67 8.97 6.37
C CYS A 127 3.70 9.33 5.24
N GLY A 128 2.61 8.60 5.14
CA GLY A 128 1.60 8.83 4.13
C GLY A 128 0.53 7.76 4.12
N MET A 129 0.07 7.46 2.91
CA MET A 129 -0.87 6.39 2.62
C MET A 129 -0.22 5.42 1.64
N ASP A 130 -0.27 4.15 1.97
CA ASP A 130 0.06 3.06 1.06
C ASP A 130 -1.19 2.54 0.39
N HIS A 131 -1.05 2.21 -0.89
CA HIS A 131 -2.02 1.49 -1.68
C HIS A 131 -1.31 0.33 -2.39
N PHE A 132 -1.78 -0.88 -2.12
CA PHE A 132 -1.29 -2.10 -2.77
C PHE A 132 -2.40 -2.67 -3.64
N ASP A 133 -2.08 -2.98 -4.90
CA ASP A 133 -2.88 -3.83 -5.77
C ASP A 133 -2.31 -5.25 -5.75
N LEU A 134 -3.15 -6.25 -5.52
CA LEU A 134 -2.72 -7.64 -5.43
C LEU A 134 -3.57 -8.54 -6.34
N VAL A 135 -2.94 -9.62 -6.80
CA VAL A 135 -3.62 -10.71 -7.49
C VAL A 135 -3.23 -12.05 -6.87
N ARG A 136 -4.16 -13.02 -6.93
CA ARG A 136 -3.90 -14.38 -6.47
C ARG A 136 -3.68 -15.29 -7.67
N GLU A 137 -2.50 -15.92 -7.71
CA GLU A 137 -2.10 -16.87 -8.75
C GLU A 137 -1.74 -18.21 -8.11
N ALA A 138 -2.35 -19.27 -8.58
CA ALA A 138 -2.16 -20.63 -8.05
C ALA A 138 -2.26 -20.67 -6.50
N GLY A 139 -3.21 -19.93 -5.93
CA GLY A 139 -3.47 -19.86 -4.48
C GLY A 139 -2.53 -18.93 -3.70
N THR A 140 -1.62 -18.23 -4.35
CA THR A 140 -0.65 -17.32 -3.70
C THR A 140 -0.90 -15.88 -4.12
N TRP A 141 -1.04 -14.98 -3.14
CA TRP A 141 -1.15 -13.56 -3.39
C TRP A 141 0.20 -12.95 -3.77
N LYS A 142 0.18 -12.05 -4.75
CA LYS A 142 1.34 -11.29 -5.23
C LYS A 142 0.96 -9.83 -5.37
N ILE A 143 1.90 -8.94 -5.03
CA ILE A 143 1.74 -7.50 -5.23
C ILE A 143 1.97 -7.18 -6.71
N VAL A 144 1.00 -6.54 -7.34
CA VAL A 144 1.09 -6.06 -8.74
C VAL A 144 1.65 -4.66 -8.78
N ASN A 145 1.09 -3.74 -7.96
CA ASN A 145 1.53 -2.36 -7.88
C ASN A 145 1.56 -1.88 -6.43
N ILE A 146 2.44 -0.92 -6.17
CA ILE A 146 2.40 -0.11 -4.96
C ILE A 146 2.34 1.35 -5.39
N THR A 147 1.37 2.09 -4.83
CA THR A 147 1.32 3.54 -4.96
C THR A 147 1.22 4.14 -3.58
N TRP A 148 2.09 5.10 -3.27
CA TRP A 148 2.05 5.73 -1.95
C TRP A 148 2.25 7.24 -2.03
N THR A 149 1.75 7.93 -1.00
CA THR A 149 2.11 9.32 -0.74
C THR A 149 3.25 9.36 0.27
N ALA A 150 4.16 10.33 0.16
CA ALA A 150 5.24 10.51 1.12
C ALA A 150 5.39 11.98 1.49
N ARG A 151 5.47 12.26 2.79
CA ARG A 151 5.80 13.57 3.35
C ARG A 151 6.67 13.40 4.60
N ALA A 152 7.53 14.38 4.88
CA ALA A 152 8.39 14.36 6.07
C ALA A 152 7.84 15.19 7.23
N THR A 153 6.66 15.83 7.08
CA THR A 153 6.01 16.66 8.08
C THR A 153 4.74 16.01 8.61
N GLY A 154 4.44 16.22 9.93
CA GLY A 154 3.23 15.67 10.55
C GLY A 154 3.22 14.16 10.67
N CYS A 155 4.38 13.50 10.71
CA CYS A 155 4.49 12.06 10.96
C CYS A 155 4.54 11.80 12.46
N GLU A 156 3.61 11.02 12.96
CA GLU A 156 3.60 10.55 14.35
C GLU A 156 4.44 9.27 14.46
N GLY A 157 5.24 9.19 15.50
CA GLY A 157 6.09 8.05 15.82
C GLY A 157 5.49 7.17 16.90
#